data_f82af79debd5da3afb56e243963e8e28
#
_entry.id   f82af79debd5da3afb56e243963e8e28
#
_cell.length_a   1.000
_cell.length_b   1.000
_cell.length_c   1.000
_cell.angle_alpha   90.00
_cell.angle_beta   90.00
_cell.angle_gamma   90.00
#
_symmetry.space_group_name_H-M   'P 1'
#
loop_
_entity.id
_entity.type
_entity.pdbx_description
1 polymer ?
#
loop_
_entity_poly.entity_id
_entity_poly.type
_entity_poly.pdbx_seq_one_letter_code
_entity_poly.pdbx_strand_id
1 'polypeptide(L)'
;MPYRLIPFVLALLFLPALAWADITGQPRVIDGDTLEIDGQRIRLHGIDAPETKQLCYLDGKRWQCGKDVGNILADFINHRPVSCEERDRDRYGRIVAVCYVGGEDLNAWMVLQGLAVAYRRYSLEYVDQEADAQLARRGVWATRFVLPWEWRRGKRLSQGAANENQPCRIKGNISRKGKRIYHVPGGRWYERTKISPSKGERWFCSEKEAQAAGWRRAKQ
;
A
#
# COMPACT_ATOMS: atom_id res chain seq x y z
N MET A 1 -59.42 -30.81 45.84
CA MET A 1 -57.99 -30.97 45.56
C MET A 1 -57.48 -29.66 44.97
N PRO A 2 -56.60 -28.90 45.61
CA PRO A 2 -56.11 -27.64 45.10
C PRO A 2 -54.83 -27.86 44.30
N TYR A 3 -54.84 -27.46 43.04
CA TYR A 3 -53.62 -27.45 42.15
C TYR A 3 -52.67 -26.32 42.62
N ARG A 4 -51.50 -26.71 43.10
CA ARG A 4 -50.40 -25.78 43.37
C ARG A 4 -49.73 -25.41 42.05
N LEU A 5 -49.90 -24.17 41.60
CA LEU A 5 -49.09 -23.56 40.51
C LEU A 5 -47.69 -23.29 41.01
N ILE A 6 -46.70 -23.98 40.46
CA ILE A 6 -45.27 -23.72 40.69
C ILE A 6 -44.86 -22.60 39.72
N PRO A 7 -44.36 -21.46 40.17
CA PRO A 7 -43.87 -20.42 39.26
C PRO A 7 -42.53 -20.89 38.64
N PHE A 8 -42.52 -20.98 37.32
CA PHE A 8 -41.29 -21.20 36.56
C PHE A 8 -40.51 -19.89 36.55
N VAL A 9 -39.46 -19.79 37.37
CA VAL A 9 -38.50 -18.67 37.32
C VAL A 9 -37.57 -18.88 36.14
N LEU A 10 -37.78 -18.13 35.07
CA LEU A 10 -36.90 -18.10 33.92
C LEU A 10 -35.64 -17.32 34.30
N ALA A 11 -34.56 -18.02 34.68
CA ALA A 11 -33.26 -17.42 34.92
C ALA A 11 -32.66 -16.99 33.56
N LEU A 12 -32.70 -15.68 33.28
CA LEU A 12 -31.92 -15.09 32.16
C LEU A 12 -30.44 -15.21 32.49
N LEU A 13 -29.74 -16.12 31.81
CA LEU A 13 -28.29 -16.21 31.82
C LEU A 13 -27.74 -14.99 31.07
N PHE A 14 -27.32 -13.96 31.78
CA PHE A 14 -26.49 -12.87 31.27
C PHE A 14 -25.10 -13.47 30.99
N LEU A 15 -24.83 -13.85 29.73
CA LEU A 15 -23.45 -14.13 29.26
C LEU A 15 -22.73 -12.76 29.15
N PRO A 16 -21.64 -12.54 29.89
CA PRO A 16 -20.83 -11.35 29.66
C PRO A 16 -20.31 -11.37 28.22
N ALA A 17 -20.68 -10.38 27.43
CA ALA A 17 -20.02 -10.11 26.17
C ALA A 17 -18.54 -9.82 26.50
N LEU A 18 -17.62 -10.58 25.97
CA LEU A 18 -16.19 -10.28 25.99
C LEU A 18 -16.02 -8.97 25.21
N ALA A 19 -16.08 -7.85 25.87
CA ALA A 19 -15.68 -6.58 25.33
C ALA A 19 -14.16 -6.65 25.11
N TRP A 20 -13.73 -6.59 23.87
CA TRP A 20 -12.32 -6.38 23.54
C TRP A 20 -11.97 -5.00 24.08
N ALA A 21 -11.05 -4.94 25.02
CA ALA A 21 -10.68 -3.67 25.63
C ALA A 21 -9.90 -2.84 24.59
N ASP A 22 -10.43 -1.66 24.26
CA ASP A 22 -9.73 -0.69 23.45
C ASP A 22 -8.43 -0.29 24.13
N ILE A 23 -7.33 -0.38 23.40
CA ILE A 23 -6.03 0.05 23.88
C ILE A 23 -5.93 1.54 23.63
N THR A 24 -5.94 2.33 24.72
CA THR A 24 -5.88 3.79 24.61
C THR A 24 -4.69 4.33 25.40
N GLY A 25 -3.88 5.18 24.78
CA GLY A 25 -2.74 5.78 25.44
C GLY A 25 -1.95 6.69 24.52
N GLN A 26 -0.85 7.24 25.06
CA GLN A 26 0.07 8.04 24.26
C GLN A 26 1.04 7.13 23.52
N PRO A 27 1.04 7.10 22.18
CA PRO A 27 1.87 6.16 21.45
C PRO A 27 3.29 6.67 21.26
N ARG A 28 4.22 5.71 21.18
CA ARG A 28 5.52 5.90 20.56
C ARG A 28 5.48 5.28 19.16
N VAL A 29 5.77 6.07 18.13
CA VAL A 29 5.88 5.56 16.76
C VAL A 29 7.18 4.77 16.61
N ILE A 30 7.09 3.51 16.19
CA ILE A 30 8.23 2.63 15.93
C ILE A 30 8.66 2.76 14.46
N ASP A 31 7.69 2.70 13.55
CA ASP A 31 7.84 2.88 12.11
C ASP A 31 6.50 3.30 11.50
N GLY A 32 6.38 3.28 10.16
CA GLY A 32 5.21 3.79 9.46
C GLY A 32 3.92 2.97 9.65
N ASP A 33 3.96 1.78 10.23
CA ASP A 33 2.77 0.96 10.47
C ASP A 33 2.78 0.25 11.84
N THR A 34 3.68 0.67 12.73
CA THR A 34 3.80 0.08 14.06
C THR A 34 3.92 1.15 15.14
N LEU A 35 3.02 1.08 16.09
CA LEU A 35 2.98 1.91 17.30
C LEU A 35 3.35 1.08 18.54
N GLU A 36 3.71 1.76 19.62
CA GLU A 36 3.82 1.16 20.95
C GLU A 36 3.04 2.03 21.94
N ILE A 37 2.08 1.43 22.66
CA ILE A 37 1.29 2.06 23.71
C ILE A 37 1.48 1.21 24.96
N ASP A 38 1.94 1.80 26.06
CA ASP A 38 2.18 1.12 27.35
C ASP A 38 2.97 -0.18 27.22
N GLY A 39 4.02 -0.16 26.38
CA GLY A 39 4.89 -1.31 26.13
C GLY A 39 4.29 -2.38 25.20
N GLN A 40 3.05 -2.22 24.74
CA GLN A 40 2.41 -3.13 23.79
C GLN A 40 2.65 -2.65 22.36
N ARG A 41 3.19 -3.54 21.51
CA ARG A 41 3.37 -3.25 20.08
C ARG A 41 2.09 -3.50 19.32
N ILE A 42 1.65 -2.49 18.59
CA ILE A 42 0.43 -2.47 17.81
C ILE A 42 0.81 -2.26 16.35
N ARG A 43 0.45 -3.22 15.49
CA ARG A 43 0.57 -3.11 14.05
C ARG A 43 -0.74 -2.58 13.47
N LEU A 44 -0.67 -1.57 12.65
CA LEU A 44 -1.84 -1.00 12.00
C LEU A 44 -2.43 -2.02 11.00
N HIS A 45 -3.71 -2.36 11.20
CA HIS A 45 -4.44 -3.35 10.40
C HIS A 45 -4.59 -2.90 8.94
N GLY A 46 -4.49 -3.85 8.01
CA GLY A 46 -4.87 -3.66 6.60
C GLY A 46 -3.93 -2.78 5.77
N ILE A 47 -2.85 -2.26 6.36
CA ILE A 47 -1.88 -1.41 5.68
C ILE A 47 -0.46 -1.97 5.77
N ASP A 48 0.43 -1.48 4.90
CA ASP A 48 1.86 -1.80 4.91
C ASP A 48 2.66 -0.56 4.51
N ALA A 49 3.49 -0.05 5.40
CA ALA A 49 4.28 1.15 5.17
C ALA A 49 5.70 0.82 4.70
N PRO A 50 6.40 1.75 4.04
CA PRO A 50 7.81 1.57 3.72
C PRO A 50 8.63 1.29 4.97
N GLU A 51 9.50 0.28 4.89
CA GLU A 51 10.40 -0.09 5.97
C GLU A 51 11.36 1.05 6.32
N THR A 52 11.74 1.23 7.58
CA THR A 52 12.57 2.35 8.07
C THR A 52 13.81 2.61 7.20
N LYS A 53 14.45 1.55 6.67
CA LYS A 53 15.63 1.66 5.78
C LYS A 53 15.27 1.72 4.30
N GLN A 54 14.00 1.75 3.95
CA GLN A 54 13.57 1.77 2.56
C GLN A 54 13.80 3.14 1.93
N LEU A 55 14.26 3.10 0.69
CA LEU A 55 14.48 4.28 -0.13
C LEU A 55 13.47 4.34 -1.26
N CYS A 56 12.97 5.53 -1.52
CA CYS A 56 12.17 5.89 -2.68
C CYS A 56 12.95 6.89 -3.54
N TYR A 57 12.51 7.13 -4.78
CA TYR A 57 13.16 8.06 -5.69
C TYR A 57 12.13 9.00 -6.33
N LEU A 58 12.25 10.27 -6.03
CA LEU A 58 11.45 11.35 -6.62
C LEU A 58 12.32 12.09 -7.64
N ASP A 59 11.94 12.08 -8.90
CA ASP A 59 12.68 12.73 -10.01
C ASP A 59 14.18 12.39 -10.02
N GLY A 60 14.50 11.11 -9.79
CA GLY A 60 15.87 10.62 -9.71
C GLY A 60 16.60 10.94 -8.40
N LYS A 61 16.05 11.77 -7.53
CA LYS A 61 16.61 12.08 -6.22
C LYS A 61 16.17 11.06 -5.18
N ARG A 62 17.13 10.65 -4.36
CA ARG A 62 16.90 9.67 -3.28
C ARG A 62 16.14 10.32 -2.12
N TRP A 63 15.07 9.66 -1.68
CA TRP A 63 14.27 10.02 -0.53
C TRP A 63 14.27 8.88 0.49
N GLN A 64 14.51 9.17 1.78
CA GLN A 64 14.46 8.21 2.88
C GLN A 64 13.01 7.93 3.32
N CYS A 65 12.17 7.49 2.38
CA CYS A 65 10.73 7.41 2.57
C CYS A 65 10.32 6.59 3.80
N GLY A 66 11.02 5.49 4.11
CA GLY A 66 10.66 4.68 5.27
C GLY A 66 10.88 5.41 6.60
N LYS A 67 11.95 6.20 6.73
CA LYS A 67 12.20 7.02 7.91
C LYS A 67 11.22 8.16 8.03
N ASP A 68 11.01 8.87 6.91
CA ASP A 68 10.20 10.09 6.90
C ASP A 68 8.72 9.78 7.09
N VAL A 69 8.22 8.64 6.60
CA VAL A 69 6.85 8.16 6.85
C VAL A 69 6.60 7.99 8.36
N GLY A 70 7.53 7.38 9.09
CA GLY A 70 7.40 7.26 10.54
C GLY A 70 7.40 8.62 11.26
N ASN A 71 8.22 9.57 10.80
CA ASN A 71 8.23 10.93 11.35
C ASN A 71 6.91 11.67 11.06
N ILE A 72 6.39 11.59 9.83
CA ILE A 72 5.12 12.20 9.45
C ILE A 72 3.96 11.62 10.27
N LEU A 73 3.96 10.31 10.54
CA LEU A 73 2.98 9.68 11.42
C LEU A 73 3.07 10.24 12.85
N ALA A 74 4.29 10.37 13.38
CA ALA A 74 4.52 10.95 14.70
C ALA A 74 4.06 12.41 14.79
N ASP A 75 4.38 13.21 13.77
CA ASP A 75 3.95 14.61 13.66
C ASP A 75 2.42 14.75 13.56
N PHE A 76 1.78 13.85 12.80
CA PHE A 76 0.32 13.82 12.72
C PHE A 76 -0.33 13.47 14.05
N ILE A 77 0.18 12.50 14.76
CA ILE A 77 -0.31 12.14 16.10
C ILE A 77 -0.08 13.31 17.08
N ASN A 78 1.06 13.98 16.99
CA ASN A 78 1.40 15.18 17.76
C ASN A 78 1.05 15.07 19.25
N HIS A 79 1.58 14.04 19.92
CA HIS A 79 1.36 13.75 21.35
C HIS A 79 -0.11 13.57 21.77
N ARG A 80 -1.04 13.39 20.83
CA ARG A 80 -2.44 13.07 21.16
C ARG A 80 -2.56 11.59 21.56
N PRO A 81 -3.48 11.25 22.45
CA PRO A 81 -3.79 9.86 22.74
C PRO A 81 -4.36 9.19 21.48
N VAL A 82 -4.00 7.93 21.29
CA VAL A 82 -4.51 7.06 20.23
C VAL A 82 -5.31 5.94 20.87
N SER A 83 -6.49 5.66 20.35
CA SER A 83 -7.29 4.49 20.71
C SER A 83 -7.23 3.47 19.60
N CYS A 84 -7.05 2.20 19.95
CA CYS A 84 -6.90 1.11 18.99
C CYS A 84 -7.87 -0.02 19.28
N GLU A 85 -8.65 -0.41 18.27
CA GLU A 85 -9.56 -1.56 18.29
C GLU A 85 -8.80 -2.79 17.77
N GLU A 86 -8.56 -3.77 18.65
CA GLU A 86 -7.91 -5.01 18.27
C GLU A 86 -8.75 -5.77 17.25
N ARG A 87 -8.15 -6.20 16.14
CA ARG A 87 -8.77 -7.03 15.09
C ARG A 87 -8.20 -8.44 15.08
N ASP A 88 -6.90 -8.57 15.38
CA ASP A 88 -6.18 -9.84 15.29
C ASP A 88 -4.88 -9.76 16.11
N ARG A 89 -4.17 -10.90 16.21
CA ARG A 89 -2.79 -10.98 16.70
C ARG A 89 -1.92 -11.67 15.67
N ASP A 90 -0.79 -11.06 15.39
CA ASP A 90 0.12 -11.67 14.44
C ASP A 90 0.97 -12.79 15.08
N ARG A 91 1.70 -13.53 14.24
CA ARG A 91 2.55 -14.65 14.68
C ARG A 91 3.68 -14.26 15.64
N TYR A 92 3.96 -12.98 15.79
CA TYR A 92 4.95 -12.42 16.70
C TYR A 92 4.34 -11.93 18.02
N GLY A 93 3.02 -12.11 18.19
CA GLY A 93 2.27 -11.69 19.36
C GLY A 93 1.92 -10.18 19.37
N ARG A 94 2.20 -9.45 18.27
CA ARG A 94 1.77 -8.05 18.17
C ARG A 94 0.26 -7.99 17.99
N ILE A 95 -0.35 -7.01 18.63
CA ILE A 95 -1.74 -6.66 18.39
C ILE A 95 -1.87 -6.07 16.99
N VAL A 96 -2.82 -6.54 16.20
CA VAL A 96 -3.18 -5.95 14.90
C VAL A 96 -4.48 -5.20 15.07
N ALA A 97 -4.47 -3.88 14.87
CA ALA A 97 -5.59 -3.01 15.24
C ALA A 97 -5.87 -1.92 14.21
N VAL A 98 -7.12 -1.44 14.19
CA VAL A 98 -7.48 -0.15 13.62
C VAL A 98 -7.32 0.89 14.72
N CYS A 99 -6.55 1.94 14.46
CA CYS A 99 -6.24 2.96 15.45
C CYS A 99 -6.82 4.31 15.05
N TYR A 100 -7.20 5.09 16.04
CA TYR A 100 -7.85 6.39 15.86
C TYR A 100 -7.13 7.47 16.65
N VAL A 101 -7.01 8.66 16.07
CA VAL A 101 -6.51 9.87 16.72
C VAL A 101 -7.51 10.99 16.55
N GLY A 102 -8.08 11.47 17.67
CA GLY A 102 -9.14 12.48 17.60
C GLY A 102 -10.39 12.03 16.84
N GLY A 103 -10.67 10.72 16.81
CA GLY A 103 -11.80 10.11 16.08
C GLY A 103 -11.51 9.84 14.59
N GLU A 104 -10.35 10.23 14.06
CA GLU A 104 -9.94 9.96 12.68
C GLU A 104 -9.24 8.59 12.58
N ASP A 105 -9.65 7.75 11.63
CA ASP A 105 -9.00 6.47 11.32
C ASP A 105 -7.58 6.72 10.80
N LEU A 106 -6.61 6.39 11.65
CA LEU A 106 -5.18 6.58 11.39
C LEU A 106 -4.69 5.70 10.23
N ASN A 107 -5.23 4.49 10.13
CA ASN A 107 -4.85 3.54 9.08
C ASN A 107 -5.32 4.06 7.70
N ALA A 108 -6.58 4.51 7.63
CA ALA A 108 -7.14 5.12 6.42
C ALA A 108 -6.38 6.39 6.02
N TRP A 109 -6.06 7.25 7.00
CA TRP A 109 -5.29 8.48 6.77
C TRP A 109 -3.91 8.18 6.19
N MET A 110 -3.18 7.19 6.73
CA MET A 110 -1.87 6.79 6.23
C MET A 110 -1.92 6.37 4.76
N VAL A 111 -2.93 5.60 4.36
CA VAL A 111 -3.09 5.16 2.97
C VAL A 111 -3.51 6.31 2.08
N LEU A 112 -4.45 7.15 2.51
CA LEU A 112 -4.97 8.28 1.74
C LEU A 112 -3.88 9.34 1.48
N GLN A 113 -2.92 9.52 2.40
CA GLN A 113 -1.76 10.39 2.22
C GLN A 113 -0.64 9.72 1.39
N GLY A 114 -0.80 8.45 1.00
CA GLY A 114 0.22 7.68 0.29
C GLY A 114 1.46 7.40 1.14
N LEU A 115 1.31 7.37 2.46
CA LEU A 115 2.37 7.04 3.42
C LEU A 115 2.46 5.53 3.66
N ALA A 116 1.34 4.82 3.42
CA ALA A 116 1.26 3.37 3.41
C ALA A 116 0.48 2.90 2.18
N VAL A 117 0.55 1.61 1.90
CA VAL A 117 -0.22 0.95 0.84
C VAL A 117 -1.24 0.01 1.47
N ALA A 118 -2.38 -0.20 0.80
CA ALA A 118 -3.37 -1.17 1.24
C ALA A 118 -2.79 -2.59 1.14
N TYR A 119 -2.79 -3.33 2.24
CA TYR A 119 -2.24 -4.68 2.28
C TYR A 119 -3.31 -5.74 1.97
N ARG A 120 -3.69 -5.82 0.71
CA ARG A 120 -4.80 -6.64 0.20
C ARG A 120 -4.76 -8.13 0.60
N ARG A 121 -3.62 -8.62 1.03
CA ARG A 121 -3.50 -10.00 1.55
C ARG A 121 -4.31 -10.20 2.84
N TYR A 122 -4.50 -9.14 3.62
CA TYR A 122 -5.11 -9.19 4.95
C TYR A 122 -6.44 -8.44 5.02
N SER A 123 -6.60 -7.36 4.22
CA SER A 123 -7.83 -6.57 4.21
C SER A 123 -7.99 -5.83 2.88
N LEU A 124 -9.25 -5.59 2.49
CA LEU A 124 -9.61 -4.74 1.36
C LEU A 124 -10.13 -3.37 1.82
N GLU A 125 -10.12 -3.11 3.12
CA GLU A 125 -10.78 -1.97 3.76
C GLU A 125 -10.25 -0.61 3.27
N TYR A 126 -8.96 -0.53 2.89
CA TYR A 126 -8.31 0.74 2.49
C TYR A 126 -7.96 0.82 1.00
N VAL A 127 -8.60 0.00 0.17
CA VAL A 127 -8.33 -0.04 -1.28
C VAL A 127 -8.76 1.25 -1.98
N ASP A 128 -9.87 1.85 -1.55
CA ASP A 128 -10.39 3.08 -2.13
C ASP A 128 -9.50 4.28 -1.77
N GLN A 129 -9.03 4.36 -0.52
CA GLN A 129 -8.07 5.38 -0.08
C GLN A 129 -6.74 5.28 -0.85
N GLU A 130 -6.29 4.05 -1.15
CA GLU A 130 -5.11 3.85 -1.98
C GLU A 130 -5.34 4.31 -3.42
N ALA A 131 -6.50 4.03 -4.01
CA ALA A 131 -6.84 4.49 -5.35
C ALA A 131 -6.82 6.03 -5.44
N ASP A 132 -7.37 6.71 -4.43
CA ASP A 132 -7.34 8.17 -4.34
C ASP A 132 -5.92 8.72 -4.19
N ALA A 133 -5.08 8.07 -3.36
CA ALA A 133 -3.68 8.45 -3.20
C ALA A 133 -2.88 8.26 -4.50
N GLN A 134 -3.13 7.17 -5.24
CA GLN A 134 -2.52 6.90 -6.54
C GLN A 134 -2.92 7.95 -7.59
N LEU A 135 -4.21 8.23 -7.70
CA LEU A 135 -4.74 9.22 -8.64
C LEU A 135 -4.16 10.61 -8.38
N ALA A 136 -4.09 11.00 -7.11
CA ALA A 136 -3.53 12.29 -6.67
C ALA A 136 -1.99 12.28 -6.58
N ARG A 137 -1.32 11.15 -6.83
CA ARG A 137 0.13 10.98 -6.72
C ARG A 137 0.69 11.42 -5.36
N ARG A 138 0.00 11.06 -4.27
CA ARG A 138 0.42 11.42 -2.92
C ARG A 138 1.52 10.51 -2.40
N GLY A 139 2.40 11.05 -1.57
CA GLY A 139 3.42 10.31 -0.84
C GLY A 139 4.27 9.42 -1.75
N VAL A 140 4.35 8.12 -1.46
CA VAL A 140 5.13 7.15 -2.24
C VAL A 140 4.65 7.02 -3.68
N TRP A 141 3.36 7.31 -3.97
CA TRP A 141 2.80 7.24 -5.32
C TRP A 141 3.31 8.34 -6.27
N ALA A 142 3.90 9.42 -5.73
CA ALA A 142 4.63 10.40 -6.53
C ALA A 142 6.03 9.91 -6.91
N THR A 143 6.50 8.79 -6.36
CA THR A 143 7.88 8.33 -6.42
C THR A 143 8.00 6.97 -7.10
N ARG A 144 9.22 6.57 -7.39
CA ARG A 144 9.55 5.18 -7.66
C ARG A 144 9.88 4.50 -6.34
N PHE A 145 9.16 3.46 -6.02
CA PHE A 145 9.39 2.68 -4.80
C PHE A 145 9.14 1.19 -5.06
N VAL A 146 9.61 0.37 -4.15
CA VAL A 146 9.29 -1.06 -4.09
C VAL A 146 8.19 -1.23 -3.06
N LEU A 147 7.20 -2.07 -3.33
CA LEU A 147 6.16 -2.38 -2.34
C LEU A 147 6.81 -2.94 -1.06
N PRO A 148 6.37 -2.52 0.15
CA PRO A 148 7.06 -2.85 1.39
C PRO A 148 7.27 -4.36 1.59
N TRP A 149 6.28 -5.19 1.27
CA TRP A 149 6.43 -6.65 1.35
C TRP A 149 7.42 -7.25 0.35
N GLU A 150 7.60 -6.61 -0.83
CA GLU A 150 8.62 -7.03 -1.80
C GLU A 150 10.01 -6.61 -1.32
N TRP A 151 10.11 -5.41 -0.73
CA TRP A 151 11.36 -4.92 -0.15
C TRP A 151 11.85 -5.84 0.98
N ARG A 152 10.95 -6.32 1.86
CA ARG A 152 11.27 -7.33 2.90
C ARG A 152 11.76 -8.65 2.30
N ARG A 153 11.31 -9.01 1.09
CA ARG A 153 11.78 -10.18 0.34
C ARG A 153 13.08 -9.95 -0.42
N GLY A 154 13.74 -8.80 -0.21
CA GLY A 154 15.02 -8.48 -0.83
C GLY A 154 14.95 -7.72 -2.16
N LYS A 155 13.74 -7.42 -2.69
CA LYS A 155 13.62 -6.59 -3.90
C LYS A 155 14.16 -5.19 -3.62
N ARG A 156 14.91 -4.66 -4.57
CA ARG A 156 15.47 -3.30 -4.52
C ARG A 156 15.27 -2.64 -5.88
N LEU A 157 15.15 -1.31 -5.87
CA LEU A 157 15.23 -0.55 -7.11
C LEU A 157 16.66 -0.64 -7.64
N SER A 158 16.83 -1.01 -8.91
CA SER A 158 18.15 -0.97 -9.55
C SER A 158 18.63 0.48 -9.66
N GLN A 159 19.85 0.75 -9.21
CA GLN A 159 20.46 2.09 -9.29
C GLN A 159 20.65 2.59 -10.74
N GLY A 160 20.52 1.70 -11.74
CA GLY A 160 20.64 2.03 -13.15
C GLY A 160 19.33 2.36 -13.86
N ALA A 161 18.19 2.29 -13.18
CA ALA A 161 16.89 2.71 -13.72
C ALA A 161 16.60 4.19 -13.37
N ALA A 162 17.59 5.07 -13.56
CA ALA A 162 17.32 6.49 -13.74
C ALA A 162 16.54 6.61 -15.04
N ASN A 163 15.22 6.58 -14.99
CA ASN A 163 14.25 7.05 -16.00
C ASN A 163 12.97 6.23 -16.14
N GLU A 164 12.46 5.57 -15.08
CA GLU A 164 11.10 5.03 -15.17
C GLU A 164 10.00 6.12 -15.04
N ASN A 165 10.36 7.37 -14.69
CA ASN A 165 9.50 8.53 -14.84
C ASN A 165 9.69 9.30 -16.15
N GLN A 166 10.60 8.86 -17.02
CA GLN A 166 10.41 9.21 -18.43
C GLN A 166 9.22 8.40 -18.93
N PRO A 167 8.26 9.05 -19.64
CA PRO A 167 7.19 8.30 -20.27
C PRO A 167 7.81 7.14 -21.05
N CYS A 168 7.26 5.94 -20.86
CA CYS A 168 7.77 4.76 -21.55
C CYS A 168 7.99 5.09 -23.01
N ARG A 169 9.22 5.00 -23.48
CA ARG A 169 9.63 5.57 -24.79
C ARG A 169 9.71 4.54 -25.90
N ILE A 170 9.53 3.27 -25.60
CA ILE A 170 9.54 2.21 -26.61
C ILE A 170 8.12 2.04 -27.13
N LYS A 171 7.92 2.33 -28.40
CA LYS A 171 6.62 2.28 -29.08
C LYS A 171 6.34 0.85 -29.55
N GLY A 172 5.27 0.22 -29.04
CA GLY A 172 4.81 -1.09 -29.50
C GLY A 172 3.60 -0.96 -30.41
N ASN A 173 3.75 -1.15 -31.71
CA ASN A 173 2.65 -1.10 -32.66
C ASN A 173 2.35 -2.46 -33.32
N ILE A 174 1.12 -2.65 -33.73
CA ILE A 174 0.67 -3.84 -34.46
C ILE A 174 0.61 -3.51 -35.94
N SER A 175 1.44 -4.19 -36.72
CA SER A 175 1.47 -4.00 -38.17
C SER A 175 0.14 -4.39 -38.83
N ARG A 176 -0.10 -3.97 -40.09
CA ARG A 176 -1.27 -4.39 -40.85
C ARG A 176 -1.43 -5.92 -40.99
N LYS A 177 -0.34 -6.67 -40.84
CA LYS A 177 -0.31 -8.15 -40.84
C LYS A 177 -0.42 -8.76 -39.44
N GLY A 178 -0.86 -8.00 -38.41
CA GLY A 178 -1.01 -8.46 -37.03
C GLY A 178 0.27 -8.69 -36.25
N LYS A 179 1.44 -8.33 -36.80
CA LYS A 179 2.73 -8.57 -36.12
C LYS A 179 2.97 -7.49 -35.05
N ARG A 180 3.28 -7.90 -33.85
CA ARG A 180 3.66 -7.04 -32.72
C ARG A 180 5.11 -6.62 -32.85
N ILE A 181 5.38 -5.34 -33.06
CA ILE A 181 6.71 -4.78 -33.32
C ILE A 181 6.96 -3.64 -32.35
N TYR A 182 8.14 -3.62 -31.71
CA TYR A 182 8.52 -2.47 -30.91
C TYR A 182 9.64 -1.66 -31.56
N HIS A 183 9.60 -0.35 -31.36
CA HIS A 183 10.53 0.65 -31.87
C HIS A 183 11.18 1.40 -30.72
N VAL A 184 12.50 1.47 -30.75
CA VAL A 184 13.29 2.22 -29.76
C VAL A 184 13.52 3.66 -30.24
N PRO A 185 13.72 4.63 -29.34
CA PRO A 185 14.11 5.98 -29.70
C PRO A 185 15.35 5.97 -30.60
N GLY A 186 15.38 6.82 -31.64
CA GLY A 186 16.46 6.86 -32.63
C GLY A 186 16.39 5.78 -33.71
N GLY A 187 15.48 4.81 -33.59
CA GLY A 187 15.25 3.82 -34.64
C GLY A 187 14.61 4.43 -35.88
N ARG A 188 14.92 3.89 -37.06
CA ARG A 188 14.52 4.39 -38.39
C ARG A 188 13.02 4.75 -38.49
N TRP A 189 12.15 4.00 -37.87
CA TRP A 189 10.70 4.15 -37.93
C TRP A 189 10.07 4.76 -36.68
N TYR A 190 10.89 5.08 -35.67
CA TYR A 190 10.39 5.51 -34.37
C TYR A 190 9.50 6.74 -34.46
N GLU A 191 9.95 7.80 -35.10
CA GLU A 191 9.20 9.06 -35.18
C GLU A 191 7.88 8.91 -35.96
N ARG A 192 7.86 8.06 -36.96
CA ARG A 192 6.67 7.80 -37.80
C ARG A 192 5.66 6.87 -37.15
N THR A 193 6.08 6.10 -36.12
CA THR A 193 5.20 5.14 -35.43
C THR A 193 4.30 5.90 -34.45
N LYS A 194 2.99 5.82 -34.67
CA LYS A 194 1.95 6.30 -33.75
C LYS A 194 1.38 5.11 -33.00
N ILE A 195 1.07 5.28 -31.71
CA ILE A 195 0.48 4.25 -30.86
C ILE A 195 -1.01 4.45 -30.75
N SER A 196 -1.78 3.41 -31.05
CA SER A 196 -3.24 3.37 -30.96
C SER A 196 -3.67 2.35 -29.89
N PRO A 197 -3.94 2.76 -28.66
CA PRO A 197 -4.33 1.85 -27.59
C PRO A 197 -5.56 1.00 -27.89
N SER A 198 -6.51 1.54 -28.67
CA SER A 198 -7.73 0.82 -29.11
C SER A 198 -7.44 -0.41 -29.98
N LYS A 199 -6.25 -0.49 -30.58
CA LYS A 199 -5.77 -1.64 -31.36
C LYS A 199 -4.92 -2.61 -30.54
N GLY A 200 -4.79 -2.41 -29.21
CA GLY A 200 -3.90 -3.17 -28.34
C GLY A 200 -2.43 -2.76 -28.47
N GLU A 201 -2.14 -1.62 -29.10
CA GLU A 201 -0.81 -1.02 -29.16
C GLU A 201 -0.52 -0.30 -27.85
N ARG A 202 0.75 -0.33 -27.42
CA ARG A 202 1.13 0.29 -26.15
C ARG A 202 2.59 0.73 -26.11
N TRP A 203 2.90 1.52 -25.10
CA TRP A 203 4.26 1.89 -24.76
C TRP A 203 4.91 0.86 -23.83
N PHE A 204 6.21 0.70 -23.95
CA PHE A 204 7.04 -0.12 -23.06
C PHE A 204 8.18 0.72 -22.49
N CYS A 205 8.52 0.45 -21.22
CA CYS A 205 9.57 1.16 -20.52
C CYS A 205 10.96 0.55 -20.74
N SER A 206 11.04 -0.71 -21.20
CA SER A 206 12.28 -1.38 -21.57
C SER A 206 12.08 -2.36 -22.72
N GLU A 207 13.16 -2.65 -23.46
CA GLU A 207 13.14 -3.68 -24.50
C GLU A 207 12.85 -5.07 -23.91
N LYS A 208 13.35 -5.35 -22.71
CA LYS A 208 13.08 -6.60 -21.99
C LYS A 208 11.58 -6.78 -21.70
N GLU A 209 10.90 -5.72 -21.32
CA GLU A 209 9.44 -5.72 -21.11
C GLU A 209 8.69 -6.01 -22.42
N ALA A 210 9.09 -5.34 -23.51
CA ALA A 210 8.48 -5.55 -24.81
C ALA A 210 8.66 -7.01 -25.29
N GLN A 211 9.86 -7.56 -25.12
CA GLN A 211 10.17 -8.95 -25.50
C GLN A 211 9.41 -9.95 -24.64
N ALA A 212 9.34 -9.76 -23.33
CA ALA A 212 8.57 -10.60 -22.41
C ALA A 212 7.08 -10.60 -22.74
N ALA A 213 6.55 -9.50 -23.28
CA ALA A 213 5.19 -9.37 -23.76
C ALA A 213 4.97 -9.95 -25.20
N GLY A 214 5.95 -10.61 -25.78
CA GLY A 214 5.87 -11.24 -27.10
C GLY A 214 6.01 -10.27 -28.28
N TRP A 215 6.66 -9.11 -28.08
CA TRP A 215 6.94 -8.14 -29.14
C TRP A 215 8.36 -8.31 -29.66
N ARG A 216 8.55 -8.18 -30.95
CA ARG A 216 9.87 -8.24 -31.59
C ARG A 216 10.38 -6.85 -31.95
N ARG A 217 11.68 -6.66 -31.93
CA ARG A 217 12.30 -5.40 -32.35
C ARG A 217 12.06 -5.12 -33.84
N ALA A 218 11.82 -3.86 -34.18
CA ALA A 218 11.80 -3.41 -35.56
C ALA A 218 13.16 -3.67 -36.22
N LYS A 219 13.18 -4.10 -37.49
CA LYS A 219 14.43 -4.16 -38.26
C LYS A 219 14.95 -2.74 -38.45
N GLN A 220 16.23 -2.57 -38.29
CA GLN A 220 16.93 -1.31 -38.57
C GLN A 220 16.93 -1.04 -40.09
#